data_73f8d02fa2990ad38b77cc7a082853f0
#
_entry.id   73f8d02fa2990ad38b77cc7a082853f0
#
_cell.length_a   1.000
_cell.length_b   1.000
_cell.length_c   1.000
_cell.angle_alpha   90.00
_cell.angle_beta   90.00
_cell.angle_gamma   90.00
#
_symmetry.space_group_name_H-M   'P 1'
#
loop_
_entity.id
_entity.type
_entity.pdbx_description
1 polymer ?
#
loop_
_entity_poly.entity_id
_entity_poly.type
_entity_poly.pdbx_seq_one_letter_code
_entity_poly.pdbx_strand_id
1 'polypeptide(L)'
;MEERRLFTSESVTEGHPDKMCDQISDAILDAYLSADPDSRVACETATTTGMVLVMGEISSKATVDIQKIVRETVREIGYDRAKYGFDCDTCSVLVALDEQSSDIAMGVDKALEAREHIDLEDEDNGAGDQGLMFGYATDETKEFMPYPIYLAHNLAKRLTQVRKDGTLKYLRPDGKTQVTVEYDEEGKPVRIDTVVLSTQHDEDVEQEQIHTDIKKYVFDEIIPQDMVDENTKYFINPTGRFVIGGPHGDSGLTGRKIIVDTYGGYARHGGGAFSGKDSTKVDRSAAYAARYVAKNIVAAGLAKKCEIQLSYAIGVAHPTSISVDTFGTGKISDGAIVELIRKHFDLRPTAIIKMLDLRKPIFKQTAAYGHFGRDDLSLPWERLDKVEELKKAI
;
A
#
# COMPACT_ATOMS: atom_id res chain seq x y z
N MET A 1 -9.76 -3.52 37.16
CA MET A 1 -9.01 -4.15 36.05
C MET A 1 -8.84 -3.05 35.01
N GLU A 2 -7.60 -2.75 34.63
CA GLU A 2 -7.37 -1.86 33.48
C GLU A 2 -8.06 -2.45 32.25
N GLU A 3 -8.81 -1.63 31.52
CA GLU A 3 -9.47 -2.07 30.29
C GLU A 3 -8.43 -2.09 29.18
N ARG A 4 -7.99 -3.29 28.77
CA ARG A 4 -7.00 -3.47 27.71
C ARG A 4 -7.68 -3.86 26.41
N ARG A 5 -7.32 -3.19 25.33
CA ARG A 5 -7.86 -3.43 24.00
C ARG A 5 -6.87 -4.19 23.12
N LEU A 6 -7.33 -5.26 22.48
CA LEU A 6 -6.57 -5.95 21.44
C LEU A 6 -6.90 -5.38 20.06
N PHE A 7 -5.87 -5.18 19.23
CA PHE A 7 -6.03 -4.82 17.83
C PHE A 7 -5.11 -5.66 16.94
N THR A 8 -5.62 -6.11 15.80
CA THR A 8 -4.95 -7.04 14.90
C THR A 8 -4.81 -6.44 13.50
N SER A 9 -3.63 -6.57 12.92
CA SER A 9 -3.39 -6.31 11.49
C SER A 9 -2.69 -7.48 10.84
N GLU A 10 -2.90 -7.64 9.54
CA GLU A 10 -2.25 -8.66 8.73
C GLU A 10 -1.45 -8.05 7.57
N SER A 11 -0.47 -8.80 7.09
CA SER A 11 0.26 -8.53 5.86
C SER A 11 0.51 -9.81 5.08
N VAL A 12 0.94 -9.67 3.84
CA VAL A 12 1.27 -10.79 2.96
C VAL A 12 2.61 -10.56 2.27
N THR A 13 3.26 -11.63 1.85
CA THR A 13 4.50 -11.56 1.08
C THR A 13 4.22 -11.13 -0.38
N GLU A 14 5.28 -10.76 -1.09
CA GLU A 14 5.22 -10.44 -2.52
C GLU A 14 4.70 -11.59 -3.39
N GLY A 15 4.80 -12.84 -2.92
CA GLY A 15 4.35 -14.03 -3.64
C GLY A 15 2.89 -14.40 -3.40
N HIS A 16 2.16 -13.67 -2.54
CA HIS A 16 0.71 -13.84 -2.45
C HIS A 16 0.04 -13.49 -3.79
N PRO A 17 -0.94 -14.27 -4.28
CA PRO A 17 -1.52 -14.07 -5.62
C PRO A 17 -2.03 -12.66 -5.88
N ASP A 18 -2.76 -12.05 -4.94
CA ASP A 18 -3.22 -10.65 -5.09
C ASP A 18 -2.04 -9.68 -5.15
N LYS A 19 -1.00 -9.87 -4.34
CA LYS A 19 0.18 -8.98 -4.36
C LYS A 19 1.07 -9.19 -5.57
N MET A 20 1.07 -10.37 -6.15
CA MET A 20 1.68 -10.60 -7.46
C MET A 20 0.97 -9.79 -8.54
N CYS A 21 -0.38 -9.76 -8.53
CA CYS A 21 -1.16 -8.95 -9.45
C CYS A 21 -0.89 -7.45 -9.28
N ASP A 22 -0.83 -6.96 -8.05
CA ASP A 22 -0.50 -5.56 -7.76
C ASP A 22 0.89 -5.18 -8.30
N GLN A 23 1.89 -6.02 -8.09
CA GLN A 23 3.25 -5.80 -8.59
C GLN A 23 3.33 -5.82 -10.12
N ILE A 24 2.59 -6.70 -10.79
CA ILE A 24 2.52 -6.74 -12.26
C ILE A 24 1.87 -5.45 -12.77
N SER A 25 0.73 -5.05 -12.23
CA SER A 25 0.03 -3.84 -12.63
C SER A 25 0.88 -2.58 -12.45
N ASP A 26 1.59 -2.45 -11.33
CA ASP A 26 2.49 -1.32 -11.08
C ASP A 26 3.80 -1.40 -11.89
N ALA A 27 4.29 -2.59 -12.23
CA ALA A 27 5.43 -2.74 -13.13
C ALA A 27 5.09 -2.26 -14.56
N ILE A 28 3.87 -2.55 -15.03
CA ILE A 28 3.37 -2.06 -16.31
C ILE A 28 3.21 -0.54 -16.27
N LEU A 29 2.61 0.02 -15.22
CA LEU A 29 2.50 1.46 -15.00
C LEU A 29 3.87 2.14 -15.05
N ASP A 30 4.83 1.66 -14.27
CA ASP A 30 6.19 2.24 -14.22
C ASP A 30 6.90 2.16 -15.57
N ALA A 31 6.69 1.10 -16.35
CA ALA A 31 7.25 0.98 -17.69
C ALA A 31 6.68 2.04 -18.65
N TYR A 32 5.37 2.28 -18.61
CA TYR A 32 4.75 3.35 -19.39
C TYR A 32 5.24 4.73 -18.97
N LEU A 33 5.24 5.04 -17.66
CA LEU A 33 5.69 6.33 -17.15
C LEU A 33 7.17 6.60 -17.44
N SER A 34 8.00 5.57 -17.48
CA SER A 34 9.41 5.69 -17.84
C SER A 34 9.61 6.14 -19.29
N ALA A 35 8.72 5.72 -20.18
CA ALA A 35 8.79 6.01 -21.61
C ALA A 35 7.97 7.25 -22.00
N ASP A 36 6.85 7.49 -21.33
CA ASP A 36 5.96 8.64 -21.50
C ASP A 36 5.36 9.03 -20.15
N PRO A 37 5.89 10.08 -19.46
CA PRO A 37 5.40 10.53 -18.15
C PRO A 37 3.95 11.02 -18.13
N ASP A 38 3.37 11.28 -19.30
CA ASP A 38 1.96 11.70 -19.45
C ASP A 38 0.99 10.53 -19.71
N SER A 39 1.49 9.29 -19.67
CA SER A 39 0.68 8.09 -19.85
C SER A 39 -0.50 8.04 -18.89
N ARG A 40 -1.68 7.69 -19.43
CA ARG A 40 -2.89 7.40 -18.65
C ARG A 40 -3.03 5.89 -18.57
N VAL A 41 -2.99 5.36 -17.35
CA VAL A 41 -2.96 3.92 -17.10
C VAL A 41 -4.00 3.55 -16.05
N ALA A 42 -4.86 2.64 -16.42
CA ALA A 42 -5.75 1.89 -15.54
C ALA A 42 -5.56 0.41 -15.89
N CYS A 43 -4.59 -0.23 -15.23
CA CYS A 43 -4.17 -1.58 -15.54
C CYS A 43 -4.47 -2.53 -14.37
N GLU A 44 -5.28 -3.52 -14.64
CA GLU A 44 -5.65 -4.55 -13.69
C GLU A 44 -5.08 -5.90 -14.13
N THR A 45 -4.73 -6.74 -13.17
CA THR A 45 -4.18 -8.08 -13.40
C THR A 45 -4.99 -9.09 -12.62
N ALA A 46 -5.29 -10.22 -13.25
CA ALA A 46 -5.81 -11.40 -12.61
C ALA A 46 -4.87 -12.58 -12.82
N THR A 47 -4.78 -13.47 -11.85
CA THR A 47 -3.98 -14.70 -11.95
C THR A 47 -4.71 -15.89 -11.37
N THR A 48 -4.44 -17.05 -11.93
CA THR A 48 -4.85 -18.37 -11.43
C THR A 48 -3.83 -19.39 -11.89
N THR A 49 -4.10 -20.68 -11.67
CA THR A 49 -3.18 -21.76 -12.08
C THR A 49 -2.73 -21.61 -13.54
N GLY A 50 -1.43 -21.40 -13.75
CA GLY A 50 -0.80 -21.35 -15.06
C GLY A 50 -1.16 -20.15 -15.95
N MET A 51 -1.86 -19.11 -15.43
CA MET A 51 -2.32 -17.99 -16.25
C MET A 51 -2.17 -16.64 -15.53
N VAL A 52 -1.80 -15.63 -16.32
CA VAL A 52 -1.91 -14.20 -15.97
C VAL A 52 -2.75 -13.52 -17.05
N LEU A 53 -3.77 -12.79 -16.67
CA LEU A 53 -4.56 -11.91 -17.51
C LEU A 53 -4.28 -10.46 -17.11
N VAL A 54 -3.82 -9.65 -18.06
CA VAL A 54 -3.68 -8.18 -17.93
C VAL A 54 -4.80 -7.53 -18.72
N MET A 55 -5.56 -6.65 -18.07
CA MET A 55 -6.72 -5.97 -18.67
C MET A 55 -6.80 -4.53 -18.20
N GLY A 56 -7.60 -3.73 -18.89
CA GLY A 56 -7.83 -2.32 -18.54
C GLY A 56 -7.66 -1.37 -19.73
N GLU A 57 -7.42 -0.10 -19.44
CA GLU A 57 -7.31 0.96 -20.45
C GLU A 57 -5.98 1.71 -20.29
N ILE A 58 -5.28 1.90 -21.40
CA ILE A 58 -4.01 2.63 -21.44
C ILE A 58 -4.00 3.57 -22.64
N SER A 59 -3.77 4.86 -22.38
CA SER A 59 -3.50 5.87 -23.40
C SER A 59 -2.10 6.42 -23.21
N SER A 60 -1.22 6.18 -24.18
CA SER A 60 0.19 6.57 -24.13
C SER A 60 0.77 6.71 -25.53
N LYS A 61 1.81 7.52 -25.66
CA LYS A 61 2.64 7.59 -26.87
C LYS A 61 3.69 6.47 -26.92
N ALA A 62 3.88 5.79 -25.79
CA ALA A 62 4.83 4.70 -25.65
C ALA A 62 4.21 3.33 -25.96
N THR A 63 5.05 2.39 -26.36
CA THR A 63 4.70 0.97 -26.46
C THR A 63 5.67 0.17 -25.59
N VAL A 64 5.15 -0.71 -24.77
CA VAL A 64 5.93 -1.56 -23.86
C VAL A 64 5.65 -3.05 -24.12
N ASP A 65 6.62 -3.91 -23.84
CA ASP A 65 6.45 -5.36 -23.94
C ASP A 65 5.84 -5.90 -22.64
N ILE A 66 4.51 -5.93 -22.59
CA ILE A 66 3.74 -6.35 -21.42
C ILE A 66 4.04 -7.79 -21.02
N GLN A 67 4.16 -8.70 -22.01
CA GLN A 67 4.45 -10.12 -21.70
C GLN A 67 5.81 -10.29 -21.03
N LYS A 68 6.81 -9.53 -21.49
CA LYS A 68 8.14 -9.52 -20.87
C LYS A 68 8.07 -9.00 -19.44
N ILE A 69 7.39 -7.87 -19.20
CA ILE A 69 7.23 -7.27 -17.87
C ILE A 69 6.56 -8.25 -16.90
N VAL A 70 5.48 -8.91 -17.32
CA VAL A 70 4.78 -9.92 -16.51
C VAL A 70 5.75 -11.04 -16.11
N ARG A 71 6.46 -11.65 -17.08
CA ARG A 71 7.38 -12.76 -16.83
C ARG A 71 8.54 -12.36 -15.92
N GLU A 72 9.11 -11.17 -16.12
CA GLU A 72 10.20 -10.64 -15.29
C GLU A 72 9.71 -10.42 -13.86
N THR A 73 8.53 -9.82 -13.66
CA THR A 73 7.95 -9.61 -12.32
C THR A 73 7.68 -10.94 -11.61
N VAL A 74 7.10 -11.91 -12.29
CA VAL A 74 6.85 -13.26 -11.73
C VAL A 74 8.16 -13.96 -11.35
N ARG A 75 9.21 -13.81 -12.18
CA ARG A 75 10.56 -14.36 -11.91
C ARG A 75 11.20 -13.71 -10.69
N GLU A 76 11.16 -12.38 -10.58
CA GLU A 76 11.69 -11.63 -9.43
C GLU A 76 11.03 -12.02 -8.10
N ILE A 77 9.73 -12.31 -8.12
CA ILE A 77 8.98 -12.84 -6.97
C ILE A 77 9.49 -14.23 -6.57
N GLY A 78 9.94 -15.04 -7.54
CA GLY A 78 10.51 -16.37 -7.32
C GLY A 78 9.65 -17.53 -7.75
N TYR A 79 8.67 -17.31 -8.63
CA TYR A 79 7.94 -18.37 -9.34
C TYR A 79 8.71 -18.72 -10.62
N ASP A 80 9.81 -19.41 -10.47
CA ASP A 80 10.80 -19.71 -11.53
C ASP A 80 10.91 -21.19 -11.90
N ARG A 81 9.99 -22.02 -11.38
CA ARG A 81 10.02 -23.48 -11.58
C ARG A 81 8.62 -24.08 -11.63
N ALA A 82 8.39 -24.92 -12.62
CA ALA A 82 7.11 -25.60 -12.82
C ALA A 82 6.65 -26.45 -11.60
N LYS A 83 7.60 -26.97 -10.79
CA LYS A 83 7.25 -27.72 -9.57
C LYS A 83 6.51 -26.91 -8.51
N TYR A 84 6.52 -25.57 -8.60
CA TYR A 84 5.75 -24.69 -7.70
C TYR A 84 4.30 -24.51 -8.15
N GLY A 85 3.90 -25.16 -9.26
CA GLY A 85 2.57 -25.04 -9.83
C GLY A 85 2.32 -23.73 -10.58
N PHE A 86 3.31 -22.82 -10.60
CA PHE A 86 3.32 -21.58 -11.37
C PHE A 86 4.75 -21.25 -11.78
N ASP A 87 4.95 -20.82 -13.02
CA ASP A 87 6.28 -20.64 -13.59
C ASP A 87 6.29 -19.49 -14.59
N CYS A 88 7.23 -18.56 -14.42
CA CYS A 88 7.36 -17.35 -15.22
C CYS A 88 7.61 -17.62 -16.71
N ASP A 89 8.23 -18.73 -17.08
CA ASP A 89 8.55 -19.06 -18.47
C ASP A 89 7.39 -19.76 -19.19
N THR A 90 6.58 -20.54 -18.45
CA THR A 90 5.55 -21.43 -19.01
C THR A 90 4.11 -20.96 -18.77
N CYS A 91 3.86 -20.00 -17.87
CA CYS A 91 2.51 -19.48 -17.66
C CYS A 91 1.98 -18.79 -18.93
N SER A 92 0.67 -18.94 -19.16
CA SER A 92 -0.03 -18.19 -20.20
C SER A 92 -0.15 -16.72 -19.78
N VAL A 93 0.20 -15.79 -20.68
CA VAL A 93 0.02 -14.34 -20.48
C VAL A 93 -0.95 -13.83 -21.52
N LEU A 94 -2.15 -13.47 -21.08
CA LEU A 94 -3.20 -12.87 -21.90
C LEU A 94 -3.22 -11.37 -21.67
N VAL A 95 -3.40 -10.60 -22.75
CA VAL A 95 -3.44 -9.13 -22.70
C VAL A 95 -4.71 -8.67 -23.37
N ALA A 96 -5.57 -7.97 -22.63
CA ALA A 96 -6.83 -7.38 -23.06
C ALA A 96 -6.85 -5.91 -22.62
N LEU A 97 -6.11 -5.07 -23.35
CA LEU A 97 -5.97 -3.64 -23.07
C LEU A 97 -6.58 -2.84 -24.21
N ASP A 98 -7.40 -1.85 -23.85
CA ASP A 98 -8.03 -0.90 -24.76
C ASP A 98 -7.51 0.53 -24.53
N GLU A 99 -7.90 1.48 -25.38
CA GLU A 99 -7.68 2.91 -25.14
C GLU A 99 -8.78 3.48 -24.24
N GLN A 100 -8.43 4.50 -23.44
CA GLN A 100 -9.40 5.18 -22.57
C GLN A 100 -10.54 5.80 -23.40
N SER A 101 -11.78 5.72 -22.86
CA SER A 101 -12.95 6.36 -23.46
C SER A 101 -12.77 7.87 -23.63
N SER A 102 -13.09 8.39 -24.84
CA SER A 102 -13.08 9.83 -25.14
C SER A 102 -14.02 10.64 -24.24
N ASP A 103 -15.13 10.05 -23.80
CA ASP A 103 -16.10 10.73 -22.95
C ASP A 103 -15.54 11.01 -21.55
N ILE A 104 -14.75 10.06 -21.00
CA ILE A 104 -14.05 10.22 -19.73
C ILE A 104 -12.94 11.29 -19.88
N ALA A 105 -12.15 11.21 -20.96
CA ALA A 105 -11.06 12.15 -21.21
C ALA A 105 -11.54 13.61 -21.24
N MET A 106 -12.65 13.90 -21.95
CA MET A 106 -13.20 15.27 -22.03
C MET A 106 -13.59 15.86 -20.67
N GLY A 107 -14.06 15.02 -19.72
CA GLY A 107 -14.45 15.46 -18.39
C GLY A 107 -13.27 15.70 -17.44
N VAL A 108 -12.14 15.05 -17.67
CA VAL A 108 -10.99 15.01 -16.78
C VAL A 108 -9.87 15.94 -17.23
N ASP A 109 -9.65 16.09 -18.53
CA ASP A 109 -8.53 16.84 -19.10
C ASP A 109 -8.63 18.36 -18.88
N LYS A 110 -9.83 18.88 -18.63
CA LYS A 110 -10.03 20.27 -18.25
C LYS A 110 -11.09 20.33 -17.13
N ALA A 111 -10.71 20.81 -15.96
CA ALA A 111 -11.59 20.95 -14.80
C ALA A 111 -12.82 21.82 -15.10
N LEU A 112 -13.92 21.58 -14.40
CA LEU A 112 -15.15 22.37 -14.51
C LEU A 112 -14.88 23.83 -14.23
N GLU A 113 -14.14 24.14 -13.17
CA GLU A 113 -13.75 25.49 -12.77
C GLU A 113 -12.92 26.20 -13.85
N ALA A 114 -12.01 25.48 -14.52
CA ALA A 114 -11.24 26.03 -15.65
C ALA A 114 -12.10 26.27 -16.90
N ARG A 115 -13.13 25.44 -17.11
CA ARG A 115 -14.10 25.64 -18.22
C ARG A 115 -15.02 26.83 -17.99
N GLU A 116 -15.33 27.12 -16.72
CA GLU A 116 -16.19 28.26 -16.31
C GLU A 116 -15.39 29.51 -15.99
N HIS A 117 -14.05 29.52 -16.17
CA HIS A 117 -13.13 30.62 -15.89
C HIS A 117 -13.17 31.12 -14.44
N ILE A 118 -13.35 30.19 -13.49
CA ILE A 118 -13.38 30.47 -12.06
C ILE A 118 -11.98 30.16 -11.47
N ASP A 119 -11.14 31.19 -11.32
CA ASP A 119 -9.87 31.22 -10.57
C ASP A 119 -8.85 30.08 -10.79
N LEU A 120 -8.88 29.36 -11.91
CA LEU A 120 -7.93 28.30 -12.25
C LEU A 120 -7.22 28.58 -13.58
N GLU A 121 -5.97 28.16 -13.66
CA GLU A 121 -5.23 28.14 -14.92
C GLU A 121 -5.86 27.10 -15.89
N ASP A 122 -5.81 27.37 -17.19
CA ASP A 122 -6.41 26.51 -18.22
C ASP A 122 -5.86 25.07 -18.25
N GLU A 123 -4.73 24.82 -17.56
CA GLU A 123 -4.07 23.50 -17.49
C GLU A 123 -4.49 22.64 -16.28
N ASP A 124 -5.39 23.14 -15.42
CA ASP A 124 -5.83 22.37 -14.25
C ASP A 124 -6.82 21.27 -14.64
N ASN A 125 -6.45 20.03 -14.36
CA ASN A 125 -7.29 18.86 -14.58
C ASN A 125 -8.32 18.72 -13.46
N GLY A 126 -9.53 18.27 -13.80
CA GLY A 126 -10.50 17.79 -12.84
C GLY A 126 -10.10 16.44 -12.26
N ALA A 127 -10.71 16.05 -11.13
CA ALA A 127 -10.55 14.71 -10.60
C ALA A 127 -10.98 13.65 -11.61
N GLY A 128 -10.18 12.58 -11.71
CA GLY A 128 -10.42 11.49 -12.67
C GLY A 128 -11.65 10.65 -12.38
N ASP A 129 -12.15 10.72 -11.14
CA ASP A 129 -13.37 10.05 -10.69
C ASP A 129 -13.94 10.79 -9.47
N GLN A 130 -15.18 10.46 -9.11
CA GLN A 130 -15.71 10.74 -7.78
C GLN A 130 -15.10 9.77 -6.77
N GLY A 131 -15.03 10.16 -5.49
CA GLY A 131 -14.59 9.23 -4.44
C GLY A 131 -14.24 9.91 -3.15
N LEU A 132 -13.90 9.08 -2.16
CA LEU A 132 -13.38 9.52 -0.87
C LEU A 132 -12.11 8.72 -0.54
N MET A 133 -11.11 9.40 0.01
CA MET A 133 -9.80 8.84 0.33
C MET A 133 -9.43 9.20 1.76
N PHE A 134 -8.71 8.31 2.42
CA PHE A 134 -8.24 8.52 3.78
C PHE A 134 -6.72 8.52 3.85
N GLY A 135 -6.20 9.40 4.70
CA GLY A 135 -4.83 9.38 5.17
C GLY A 135 -4.81 9.25 6.69
N TYR A 136 -3.78 8.61 7.23
CA TYR A 136 -3.62 8.42 8.66
C TYR A 136 -2.16 8.51 9.08
N ALA A 137 -1.93 8.97 10.30
CA ALA A 137 -0.65 8.90 10.98
C ALA A 137 -0.86 8.80 12.50
N THR A 138 0.08 8.15 13.17
CA THR A 138 0.13 8.02 14.64
C THR A 138 1.57 8.07 15.11
N ASP A 139 1.80 8.49 16.35
CA ASP A 139 3.12 8.52 16.98
C ASP A 139 3.57 7.17 17.58
N GLU A 140 2.87 6.08 17.23
CA GLU A 140 3.17 4.73 17.74
C GLU A 140 4.52 4.18 17.25
N THR A 141 4.96 4.58 16.06
CA THR A 141 6.25 4.19 15.45
C THR A 141 6.97 5.42 14.88
N LYS A 142 8.28 5.29 14.64
CA LYS A 142 9.09 6.36 14.01
C LYS A 142 8.66 6.66 12.57
N GLU A 143 8.00 5.69 11.91
CA GLU A 143 7.43 5.83 10.57
C GLU A 143 6.03 6.47 10.60
N PHE A 144 5.51 6.76 11.78
CA PHE A 144 4.15 7.28 11.99
C PHE A 144 3.05 6.33 11.49
N MET A 145 3.27 5.02 11.70
CA MET A 145 2.34 3.94 11.36
C MET A 145 1.76 3.27 12.60
N PRO A 146 0.54 2.68 12.52
CA PRO A 146 0.01 1.83 13.57
C PRO A 146 0.93 0.61 13.80
N TYR A 147 1.18 0.30 15.06
CA TYR A 147 2.16 -0.72 15.45
C TYR A 147 1.86 -2.12 14.90
N PRO A 148 0.59 -2.61 14.87
CA PRO A 148 0.29 -3.96 14.37
C PRO A 148 0.62 -4.14 12.88
N ILE A 149 0.25 -3.18 12.02
CA ILE A 149 0.55 -3.28 10.58
C ILE A 149 2.04 -3.07 10.30
N TYR A 150 2.70 -2.20 11.04
CA TYR A 150 4.15 -2.02 10.96
C TYR A 150 4.89 -3.34 11.20
N LEU A 151 4.55 -4.04 12.29
CA LEU A 151 5.16 -5.35 12.58
C LEU A 151 4.79 -6.41 11.55
N ALA A 152 3.52 -6.48 11.14
CA ALA A 152 3.08 -7.46 10.15
C ALA A 152 3.84 -7.30 8.81
N HIS A 153 4.04 -6.05 8.34
CA HIS A 153 4.84 -5.79 7.13
C HIS A 153 6.31 -6.19 7.31
N ASN A 154 6.93 -5.86 8.44
CA ASN A 154 8.32 -6.19 8.68
C ASN A 154 8.54 -7.70 8.77
N LEU A 155 7.61 -8.45 9.38
CA LEU A 155 7.64 -9.92 9.41
C LEU A 155 7.52 -10.51 8.00
N ALA A 156 6.58 -10.03 7.18
CA ALA A 156 6.41 -10.49 5.79
C ALA A 156 7.64 -10.18 4.93
N LYS A 157 8.21 -8.98 5.09
CA LYS A 157 9.42 -8.55 4.40
C LYS A 157 10.64 -9.39 4.82
N ARG A 158 10.80 -9.66 6.13
CA ARG A 158 11.88 -10.51 6.65
C ARG A 158 11.75 -11.94 6.16
N LEU A 159 10.54 -12.49 6.14
CA LEU A 159 10.26 -13.83 5.59
C LEU A 159 10.74 -13.95 4.13
N THR A 160 10.42 -12.95 3.31
CA THR A 160 10.89 -12.90 1.91
C THR A 160 12.41 -12.74 1.82
N GLN A 161 13.01 -11.94 2.68
CA GLN A 161 14.47 -11.75 2.70
C GLN A 161 15.20 -13.07 2.95
N VAL A 162 14.85 -13.82 4.02
CA VAL A 162 15.51 -15.10 4.35
C VAL A 162 15.29 -16.18 3.31
N ARG A 163 14.23 -16.09 2.49
CA ARG A 163 14.02 -16.93 1.32
C ARG A 163 14.97 -16.53 0.18
N LYS A 164 15.01 -15.23 -0.18
CA LYS A 164 15.76 -14.73 -1.35
C LYS A 164 17.28 -14.79 -1.14
N ASP A 165 17.76 -14.56 0.06
CA ASP A 165 19.20 -14.64 0.38
C ASP A 165 19.70 -16.09 0.58
N GLY A 166 18.78 -17.06 0.56
CA GLY A 166 19.07 -18.49 0.70
C GLY A 166 19.34 -18.97 2.12
N THR A 167 19.05 -18.15 3.14
CA THR A 167 19.11 -18.56 4.56
C THR A 167 18.15 -19.73 4.81
N LEU A 168 16.92 -19.63 4.29
CA LEU A 168 15.91 -20.70 4.38
C LEU A 168 15.49 -21.13 2.96
N LYS A 169 16.28 -22.02 2.36
CA LYS A 169 16.14 -22.43 0.95
C LYS A 169 14.86 -23.19 0.62
N TYR A 170 14.20 -23.76 1.62
CA TYR A 170 12.96 -24.51 1.47
C TYR A 170 11.71 -23.63 1.43
N LEU A 171 11.83 -22.34 1.74
CA LEU A 171 10.70 -21.40 1.65
C LEU A 171 10.30 -21.13 0.20
N ARG A 172 8.99 -20.93 0.01
CA ARG A 172 8.38 -20.58 -1.27
C ARG A 172 7.79 -19.17 -1.19
N PRO A 173 7.42 -18.53 -2.34
CA PRO A 173 7.10 -17.12 -2.36
C PRO A 173 5.86 -16.71 -1.56
N ASP A 174 4.85 -17.56 -1.44
CA ASP A 174 3.58 -17.23 -0.78
C ASP A 174 3.68 -17.31 0.75
N GLY A 175 3.11 -16.31 1.42
CA GLY A 175 3.08 -16.26 2.86
C GLY A 175 2.21 -15.13 3.40
N LYS A 176 1.79 -15.28 4.67
CA LYS A 176 0.97 -14.31 5.39
C LYS A 176 1.50 -14.12 6.80
N THR A 177 1.34 -12.92 7.33
CA THR A 177 1.68 -12.58 8.70
C THR A 177 0.53 -11.83 9.34
N GLN A 178 0.34 -12.00 10.65
CA GLN A 178 -0.67 -11.30 11.41
C GLN A 178 -0.12 -11.02 12.80
N VAL A 179 -0.36 -9.81 13.31
CA VAL A 179 0.09 -9.39 14.64
C VAL A 179 -1.07 -8.80 15.40
N THR A 180 -1.30 -9.29 16.62
CA THR A 180 -2.25 -8.75 17.59
C THR A 180 -1.48 -8.02 18.67
N VAL A 181 -1.77 -6.75 18.85
CA VAL A 181 -1.15 -5.87 19.84
C VAL A 181 -2.18 -5.50 20.92
N GLU A 182 -1.74 -5.51 22.15
CA GLU A 182 -2.48 -5.07 23.32
C GLU A 182 -2.16 -3.60 23.60
N TYR A 183 -3.23 -2.80 23.80
CA TYR A 183 -3.17 -1.37 24.06
C TYR A 183 -3.69 -1.05 25.46
N ASP A 184 -3.08 -0.06 26.12
CA ASP A 184 -3.59 0.50 27.38
C ASP A 184 -4.79 1.45 27.16
N GLU A 185 -5.28 2.04 28.24
CA GLU A 185 -6.43 2.97 28.23
C GLU A 185 -6.14 4.26 27.46
N GLU A 186 -4.86 4.70 27.39
CA GLU A 186 -4.43 5.85 26.61
C GLU A 186 -4.23 5.51 25.12
N GLY A 187 -4.40 4.24 24.75
CA GLY A 187 -4.24 3.75 23.37
C GLY A 187 -2.79 3.65 22.94
N LYS A 188 -1.86 3.40 23.90
CA LYS A 188 -0.46 3.12 23.63
C LYS A 188 -0.24 1.60 23.54
N PRO A 189 0.53 1.10 22.56
CA PRO A 189 0.88 -0.31 22.48
C PRO A 189 1.75 -0.71 23.69
N VAL A 190 1.37 -1.80 24.39
CA VAL A 190 2.04 -2.25 25.62
C VAL A 190 2.57 -3.67 25.53
N ARG A 191 1.97 -4.53 24.68
CA ARG A 191 2.38 -5.93 24.56
C ARG A 191 1.93 -6.52 23.21
N ILE A 192 2.68 -7.47 22.71
CA ILE A 192 2.27 -8.31 21.57
C ILE A 192 1.57 -9.55 22.16
N ASP A 193 0.28 -9.70 21.87
CA ASP A 193 -0.51 -10.84 22.35
C ASP A 193 -0.33 -12.08 21.46
N THR A 194 -0.41 -11.90 20.14
CA THR A 194 -0.38 -13.03 19.20
C THR A 194 0.37 -12.68 17.93
N VAL A 195 1.20 -13.60 17.47
CA VAL A 195 1.85 -13.55 16.15
C VAL A 195 1.50 -14.80 15.37
N VAL A 196 0.95 -14.62 14.16
CA VAL A 196 0.64 -15.71 13.22
C VAL A 196 1.50 -15.54 11.98
N LEU A 197 2.11 -16.62 11.51
CA LEU A 197 2.84 -16.67 10.25
C LEU A 197 2.49 -17.96 9.51
N SER A 198 2.06 -17.82 8.27
CA SER A 198 1.89 -18.95 7.35
C SER A 198 2.83 -18.75 6.17
N THR A 199 3.61 -19.77 5.84
CA THR A 199 4.58 -19.70 4.73
C THR A 199 4.54 -20.97 3.90
N GLN A 200 4.52 -20.78 2.59
CA GLN A 200 4.68 -21.86 1.63
C GLN A 200 6.09 -22.43 1.70
N HIS A 201 6.22 -23.74 1.60
CA HIS A 201 7.49 -24.46 1.77
C HIS A 201 7.59 -25.67 0.86
N ASP A 202 8.81 -26.22 0.70
CA ASP A 202 9.04 -27.50 0.04
C ASP A 202 8.36 -28.65 0.83
N GLU A 203 8.01 -29.72 0.13
CA GLU A 203 7.33 -30.87 0.72
C GLU A 203 8.23 -31.72 1.63
N ASP A 204 9.54 -31.64 1.46
CA ASP A 204 10.54 -32.47 2.13
C ASP A 204 11.01 -31.89 3.49
N VAL A 205 10.46 -30.74 3.93
CA VAL A 205 10.84 -30.11 5.21
C VAL A 205 9.84 -30.44 6.31
N GLU A 206 10.36 -30.77 7.47
CA GLU A 206 9.55 -31.08 8.65
C GLU A 206 9.03 -29.80 9.33
N GLN A 207 7.81 -29.85 9.90
CA GLN A 207 7.19 -28.70 10.54
C GLN A 207 8.00 -28.19 11.74
N GLU A 208 8.63 -29.07 12.51
CA GLU A 208 9.48 -28.68 13.64
C GLU A 208 10.68 -27.85 13.20
N GLN A 209 11.26 -28.16 12.04
CA GLN A 209 12.33 -27.35 11.44
C GLN A 209 11.81 -25.96 11.05
N ILE A 210 10.65 -25.90 10.39
CA ILE A 210 10.02 -24.62 10.02
C ILE A 210 9.76 -23.77 11.26
N HIS A 211 9.21 -24.33 12.32
CA HIS A 211 8.92 -23.62 13.57
C HIS A 211 10.19 -23.04 14.20
N THR A 212 11.24 -23.86 14.29
CA THR A 212 12.53 -23.44 14.85
C THR A 212 13.16 -22.32 14.04
N ASP A 213 13.19 -22.47 12.74
CA ASP A 213 13.82 -21.52 11.83
C ASP A 213 13.06 -20.20 11.75
N ILE A 214 11.72 -20.24 11.63
CA ILE A 214 10.89 -19.03 11.58
C ILE A 214 11.02 -18.26 12.89
N LYS A 215 11.01 -18.95 14.04
CA LYS A 215 11.23 -18.27 15.31
C LYS A 215 12.58 -17.55 15.32
N LYS A 216 13.66 -18.25 14.98
CA LYS A 216 15.03 -17.74 15.04
C LYS A 216 15.33 -16.64 14.01
N TYR A 217 14.97 -16.86 12.74
CA TYR A 217 15.40 -15.99 11.63
C TYR A 217 14.39 -14.93 11.23
N VAL A 218 13.15 -15.04 11.72
CA VAL A 218 12.09 -14.07 11.40
C VAL A 218 11.56 -13.40 12.66
N PHE A 219 11.06 -14.14 13.66
CA PHE A 219 10.44 -13.54 14.83
C PHE A 219 11.45 -12.84 15.73
N ASP A 220 12.53 -13.51 16.10
CA ASP A 220 13.54 -12.98 17.02
C ASP A 220 14.30 -11.77 16.43
N GLU A 221 14.29 -11.61 15.10
CA GLU A 221 14.90 -10.47 14.39
C GLU A 221 13.97 -9.24 14.30
N ILE A 222 12.65 -9.44 14.31
CA ILE A 222 11.68 -8.36 14.04
C ILE A 222 10.90 -7.98 15.32
N ILE A 223 10.59 -8.93 16.19
CA ILE A 223 9.74 -8.73 17.35
C ILE A 223 10.59 -8.21 18.52
N PRO A 224 10.30 -7.00 19.03
CA PRO A 224 11.02 -6.48 20.21
C PRO A 224 10.77 -7.34 21.44
N GLN A 225 11.85 -7.73 22.11
CA GLN A 225 11.79 -8.66 23.27
C GLN A 225 11.12 -8.02 24.50
N ASP A 226 11.12 -6.70 24.61
CA ASP A 226 10.44 -5.95 25.67
C ASP A 226 8.92 -5.83 25.46
N MET A 227 8.42 -6.25 24.28
CA MET A 227 7.00 -6.26 23.94
C MET A 227 6.35 -7.65 24.02
N VAL A 228 7.09 -8.68 24.46
CA VAL A 228 6.59 -10.05 24.58
C VAL A 228 6.79 -10.61 25.99
N ASP A 229 5.94 -11.55 26.37
CA ASP A 229 6.00 -12.25 27.66
C ASP A 229 5.63 -13.74 27.48
N GLU A 230 5.52 -14.48 28.61
CA GLU A 230 5.14 -15.88 28.63
C GLU A 230 3.73 -16.19 28.11
N ASN A 231 2.89 -15.16 28.00
CA ASN A 231 1.51 -15.28 27.49
C ASN A 231 1.41 -14.96 25.99
N THR A 232 2.50 -14.49 25.38
CA THR A 232 2.53 -14.22 23.93
C THR A 232 2.42 -15.52 23.14
N LYS A 233 1.44 -15.57 22.22
CA LYS A 233 1.12 -16.75 21.42
C LYS A 233 1.78 -16.68 20.05
N TYR A 234 2.39 -17.78 19.63
CA TYR A 234 3.02 -17.92 18.32
C TYR A 234 2.36 -19.05 17.53
N PHE A 235 1.85 -18.74 16.35
CA PHE A 235 1.27 -19.73 15.42
C PHE A 235 2.05 -19.73 14.11
N ILE A 236 2.76 -20.81 13.84
CA ILE A 236 3.55 -20.97 12.60
C ILE A 236 2.96 -22.14 11.83
N ASN A 237 2.48 -21.92 10.60
CA ASN A 237 1.78 -22.90 9.78
C ASN A 237 0.77 -23.74 10.61
N PRO A 238 -0.22 -23.14 11.26
CA PRO A 238 -1.11 -23.85 12.20
C PRO A 238 -1.94 -24.97 11.54
N THR A 239 -2.05 -24.96 10.22
CA THR A 239 -2.68 -26.06 9.44
C THR A 239 -1.71 -27.21 9.13
N GLY A 240 -0.43 -27.07 9.50
CA GLY A 240 0.62 -28.04 9.26
C GLY A 240 1.29 -27.88 7.90
N ARG A 241 0.69 -28.32 6.82
CA ARG A 241 1.30 -28.37 5.48
C ARG A 241 0.84 -27.20 4.61
N PHE A 242 1.79 -26.42 4.06
CA PHE A 242 1.52 -25.37 3.09
C PHE A 242 2.50 -25.48 1.90
N VAL A 243 2.35 -26.52 1.08
CA VAL A 243 3.16 -26.76 -0.11
C VAL A 243 2.49 -26.18 -1.35
N ILE A 244 1.19 -26.36 -1.49
CA ILE A 244 0.40 -25.75 -2.58
C ILE A 244 0.04 -24.32 -2.15
N GLY A 245 0.54 -23.34 -2.90
CA GLY A 245 0.32 -21.92 -2.64
C GLY A 245 0.54 -21.10 -3.91
N GLY A 246 0.52 -19.77 -3.75
CA GLY A 246 0.56 -18.84 -4.88
C GLY A 246 -0.63 -19.02 -5.82
N PRO A 247 -0.52 -18.65 -7.10
CA PRO A 247 -1.61 -18.77 -8.08
C PRO A 247 -2.11 -20.20 -8.34
N HIS A 248 -1.34 -21.20 -7.94
CA HIS A 248 -1.79 -22.61 -7.98
C HIS A 248 -2.75 -22.94 -6.83
N GLY A 249 -2.60 -22.29 -5.69
CA GLY A 249 -3.44 -22.51 -4.51
C GLY A 249 -4.71 -21.65 -4.50
N ASP A 250 -4.60 -20.41 -4.94
CA ASP A 250 -5.69 -19.43 -4.94
C ASP A 250 -5.50 -18.41 -6.08
N SER A 251 -6.61 -17.90 -6.61
CA SER A 251 -6.56 -16.83 -7.62
C SER A 251 -6.27 -15.47 -7.00
N GLY A 252 -5.60 -14.61 -7.77
CA GLY A 252 -5.29 -13.24 -7.39
C GLY A 252 -5.91 -12.21 -8.33
N LEU A 253 -6.12 -11.02 -7.79
CA LEU A 253 -6.58 -9.83 -8.52
C LEU A 253 -5.92 -8.58 -7.96
N THR A 254 -5.61 -7.62 -8.84
CA THR A 254 -5.19 -6.27 -8.45
C THR A 254 -6.24 -5.62 -7.55
N GLY A 255 -5.78 -4.98 -6.46
CA GLY A 255 -6.64 -4.21 -5.58
C GLY A 255 -7.47 -5.02 -4.58
N ARG A 256 -7.10 -6.27 -4.29
CA ARG A 256 -7.77 -7.10 -3.26
C ARG A 256 -7.05 -7.10 -1.90
N LYS A 257 -5.99 -6.33 -1.74
CA LYS A 257 -5.24 -6.18 -0.48
C LYS A 257 -5.15 -4.73 -0.02
N ILE A 258 -6.21 -3.94 -0.26
CA ILE A 258 -6.25 -2.50 -0.01
C ILE A 258 -6.04 -2.12 1.47
N ILE A 259 -6.41 -2.96 2.41
CA ILE A 259 -6.21 -2.75 3.84
C ILE A 259 -4.76 -3.04 4.23
N VAL A 260 -4.14 -4.07 3.63
CA VAL A 260 -2.70 -4.35 3.74
C VAL A 260 -1.87 -3.20 3.13
N ASP A 261 -2.31 -2.65 2.01
CA ASP A 261 -1.64 -1.55 1.32
C ASP A 261 -1.62 -0.25 2.14
N THR A 262 -2.53 -0.09 3.09
CA THR A 262 -2.73 1.15 3.84
C THR A 262 -2.38 1.00 5.33
N TYR A 263 -3.35 0.89 6.22
CA TYR A 263 -3.12 1.00 7.67
C TYR A 263 -3.55 -0.24 8.46
N GLY A 264 -3.75 -1.39 7.80
CA GLY A 264 -4.06 -2.67 8.46
C GLY A 264 -5.40 -2.67 9.23
N GLY A 265 -6.36 -1.84 8.81
CA GLY A 265 -7.67 -1.71 9.43
C GLY A 265 -7.71 -0.70 10.60
N TYR A 266 -6.59 -0.04 10.91
CA TYR A 266 -6.54 0.95 12.01
C TYR A 266 -7.22 2.27 11.64
N ALA A 267 -7.18 2.66 10.39
CA ALA A 267 -7.88 3.80 9.82
C ALA A 267 -9.01 3.36 8.89
N ARG A 268 -9.93 4.29 8.60
CA ARG A 268 -10.96 4.12 7.57
C ARG A 268 -10.33 3.97 6.19
N HIS A 269 -11.08 3.44 5.24
CA HIS A 269 -10.66 3.29 3.84
C HIS A 269 -11.78 3.71 2.89
N GLY A 270 -11.43 4.39 1.80
CA GLY A 270 -12.39 4.86 0.80
C GLY A 270 -12.84 3.78 -0.19
N GLY A 271 -12.14 2.65 -0.25
CA GLY A 271 -12.44 1.53 -1.15
C GLY A 271 -11.60 1.51 -2.43
N GLY A 272 -10.93 2.61 -2.80
CA GLY A 272 -10.12 2.68 -4.02
C GLY A 272 -8.79 1.91 -3.90
N ALA A 273 -8.49 1.06 -4.89
CA ALA A 273 -7.20 0.40 -5.02
C ALA A 273 -6.15 1.35 -5.61
N PHE A 274 -4.87 1.11 -5.31
CA PHE A 274 -3.75 1.93 -5.79
C PHE A 274 -3.08 1.37 -7.04
N SER A 275 -2.68 0.10 -6.99
CA SER A 275 -1.86 -0.52 -8.03
C SER A 275 -2.50 -0.47 -9.40
N GLY A 276 -1.69 -0.23 -10.43
CA GLY A 276 -2.12 -0.13 -11.82
C GLY A 276 -2.73 1.21 -12.23
N LYS A 277 -2.89 2.15 -11.29
CA LYS A 277 -3.48 3.48 -11.55
C LYS A 277 -2.39 4.55 -11.62
N ASP A 278 -2.37 5.34 -12.70
CA ASP A 278 -1.53 6.54 -12.79
C ASP A 278 -2.03 7.65 -11.85
N SER A 279 -1.22 8.68 -11.64
CA SER A 279 -1.46 9.74 -10.65
C SER A 279 -2.67 10.63 -10.92
N THR A 280 -3.31 10.55 -12.07
CA THR A 280 -4.55 11.29 -12.36
C THR A 280 -5.77 10.66 -11.68
N LYS A 281 -5.66 9.41 -11.25
CA LYS A 281 -6.68 8.72 -10.47
C LYS A 281 -6.54 9.11 -9.01
N VAL A 282 -7.49 9.88 -8.50
CA VAL A 282 -7.49 10.42 -7.13
C VAL A 282 -7.53 9.34 -6.06
N ASP A 283 -8.04 8.16 -6.35
CA ASP A 283 -7.96 6.99 -5.46
C ASP A 283 -6.53 6.77 -4.96
N ARG A 284 -5.54 6.95 -5.82
CA ARG A 284 -4.13 6.82 -5.48
C ARG A 284 -3.51 8.14 -5.05
N SER A 285 -3.55 9.14 -5.88
CA SER A 285 -2.85 10.42 -5.64
C SER A 285 -3.36 11.15 -4.40
N ALA A 286 -4.67 11.22 -4.20
CA ALA A 286 -5.25 11.88 -3.04
C ALA A 286 -5.09 11.06 -1.75
N ALA A 287 -5.06 9.74 -1.79
CA ALA A 287 -4.71 8.92 -0.63
C ALA A 287 -3.26 9.14 -0.20
N TYR A 288 -2.33 9.28 -1.15
CA TYR A 288 -0.93 9.63 -0.86
C TYR A 288 -0.80 11.06 -0.31
N ALA A 289 -1.54 12.02 -0.86
CA ALA A 289 -1.59 13.38 -0.32
C ALA A 289 -2.17 13.41 1.08
N ALA A 290 -3.25 12.69 1.36
CA ALA A 290 -3.85 12.60 2.68
C ALA A 290 -2.87 11.98 3.70
N ARG A 291 -2.10 10.95 3.31
CA ARG A 291 -1.00 10.41 4.14
C ARG A 291 0.06 11.45 4.42
N TYR A 292 0.54 12.14 3.39
CA TYR A 292 1.54 13.20 3.52
C TYR A 292 1.10 14.29 4.51
N VAL A 293 -0.13 14.76 4.41
CA VAL A 293 -0.70 15.76 5.31
C VAL A 293 -0.80 15.22 6.73
N ALA A 294 -1.42 14.05 6.94
CA ALA A 294 -1.57 13.43 8.27
C ALA A 294 -0.23 13.24 8.97
N LYS A 295 0.78 12.74 8.23
CA LYS A 295 2.13 12.52 8.76
C LYS A 295 2.80 13.81 9.20
N ASN A 296 2.70 14.90 8.43
CA ASN A 296 3.26 16.19 8.79
C ASN A 296 2.54 16.80 10.01
N ILE A 297 1.22 16.63 10.15
CA ILE A 297 0.47 17.10 11.33
C ILE A 297 0.93 16.40 12.60
N VAL A 298 1.06 15.06 12.57
CA VAL A 298 1.52 14.29 13.74
C VAL A 298 2.99 14.59 14.04
N ALA A 299 3.85 14.64 13.04
CA ALA A 299 5.27 14.97 13.20
C ALA A 299 5.51 16.41 13.71
N ALA A 300 4.63 17.36 13.37
CA ALA A 300 4.65 18.72 13.94
C ALA A 300 4.19 18.74 15.41
N GLY A 301 3.67 17.62 15.93
CA GLY A 301 3.17 17.52 17.30
C GLY A 301 1.83 18.22 17.52
N LEU A 302 1.05 18.49 16.47
CA LEU A 302 -0.30 19.05 16.55
C LEU A 302 -1.31 18.04 17.10
N ALA A 303 -1.09 16.76 16.88
CA ALA A 303 -1.86 15.64 17.42
C ALA A 303 -0.98 14.40 17.57
N LYS A 304 -1.38 13.41 18.40
CA LYS A 304 -0.73 12.10 18.45
C LYS A 304 -1.24 11.16 17.37
N LYS A 305 -2.50 11.35 16.96
CA LYS A 305 -3.19 10.60 15.91
C LYS A 305 -3.92 11.58 15.02
N CYS A 306 -3.90 11.34 13.72
CA CYS A 306 -4.60 12.19 12.76
C CYS A 306 -5.10 11.33 11.60
N GLU A 307 -6.41 11.30 11.42
CA GLU A 307 -7.08 10.77 10.23
C GLU A 307 -7.60 11.94 9.39
N ILE A 308 -7.39 11.87 8.09
CA ILE A 308 -7.85 12.87 7.13
C ILE A 308 -8.70 12.19 6.09
N GLN A 309 -9.88 12.73 5.82
CA GLN A 309 -10.69 12.35 4.68
C GLN A 309 -10.67 13.47 3.64
N LEU A 310 -10.43 13.09 2.39
CA LEU A 310 -10.62 13.93 1.21
C LEU A 310 -11.72 13.33 0.34
N SER A 311 -12.53 14.17 -0.31
CA SER A 311 -13.48 13.72 -1.32
C SER A 311 -13.46 14.60 -2.55
N TYR A 312 -13.76 13.99 -3.71
CA TYR A 312 -13.79 14.66 -5.01
C TYR A 312 -15.05 14.29 -5.79
N ALA A 313 -15.42 15.18 -6.71
CA ALA A 313 -16.38 14.90 -7.77
C ALA A 313 -15.64 14.80 -9.11
N ILE A 314 -16.06 13.90 -9.97
CA ILE A 314 -15.44 13.74 -11.30
C ILE A 314 -15.45 15.07 -12.07
N GLY A 315 -14.33 15.42 -12.66
CA GLY A 315 -14.17 16.64 -13.45
C GLY A 315 -14.06 17.93 -12.64
N VAL A 316 -14.09 17.88 -11.28
CA VAL A 316 -13.92 19.03 -10.40
C VAL A 316 -12.50 19.01 -9.79
N ALA A 317 -11.82 20.16 -9.79
CA ALA A 317 -10.44 20.25 -9.28
C ALA A 317 -10.38 20.33 -7.76
N HIS A 318 -11.23 21.14 -7.13
CA HIS A 318 -11.20 21.30 -5.69
C HIS A 318 -11.82 20.10 -4.96
N PRO A 319 -11.23 19.65 -3.81
CA PRO A 319 -11.89 18.69 -2.95
C PRO A 319 -13.28 19.17 -2.54
N THR A 320 -14.28 18.32 -2.66
CA THR A 320 -15.66 18.62 -2.21
C THR A 320 -15.77 18.69 -0.68
N SER A 321 -14.88 17.94 0.02
CA SER A 321 -14.74 18.06 1.48
C SER A 321 -13.32 17.70 1.94
N ILE A 322 -12.93 18.31 3.08
CA ILE A 322 -11.76 17.97 3.88
C ILE A 322 -12.25 17.78 5.30
N SER A 323 -12.04 16.59 5.87
CA SER A 323 -12.41 16.28 7.25
C SER A 323 -11.19 15.76 8.01
N VAL A 324 -11.09 16.13 9.28
CA VAL A 324 -10.01 15.73 10.19
C VAL A 324 -10.62 15.11 11.44
N ASP A 325 -10.01 14.04 11.93
CA ASP A 325 -10.29 13.46 13.24
C ASP A 325 -8.95 13.21 13.94
N THR A 326 -8.71 13.89 15.03
CA THR A 326 -7.52 13.70 15.88
C THR A 326 -7.79 12.73 17.04
N PHE A 327 -8.96 12.12 17.10
CA PHE A 327 -9.35 11.20 18.17
C PHE A 327 -9.18 11.79 19.57
N GLY A 328 -9.42 13.09 19.71
CA GLY A 328 -9.25 13.84 20.96
C GLY A 328 -7.80 14.08 21.39
N THR A 329 -6.80 13.77 20.53
CA THR A 329 -5.38 13.98 20.83
C THR A 329 -4.83 15.31 20.31
N GLY A 330 -5.66 16.10 19.62
CA GLY A 330 -5.27 17.39 19.04
C GLY A 330 -4.92 18.43 20.09
N LYS A 331 -3.86 19.21 19.88
CA LYS A 331 -3.52 20.40 20.68
C LYS A 331 -4.38 21.63 20.32
N ILE A 332 -4.91 21.62 19.12
CA ILE A 332 -5.89 22.58 18.59
C ILE A 332 -7.10 21.82 18.08
N SER A 333 -8.21 22.48 17.82
CA SER A 333 -9.41 21.81 17.32
C SER A 333 -9.23 21.24 15.92
N ASP A 334 -9.96 20.18 15.60
CA ASP A 334 -9.94 19.56 14.26
C ASP A 334 -10.30 20.57 13.16
N GLY A 335 -11.23 21.50 13.44
CA GLY A 335 -11.55 22.59 12.53
C GLY A 335 -10.38 23.55 12.27
N ALA A 336 -9.58 23.86 13.30
CA ALA A 336 -8.37 24.68 13.13
C ALA A 336 -7.31 23.93 12.30
N ILE A 337 -7.21 22.61 12.44
CA ILE A 337 -6.32 21.78 11.60
C ILE A 337 -6.80 21.80 10.14
N VAL A 338 -8.12 21.73 9.88
CA VAL A 338 -8.67 21.85 8.51
C VAL A 338 -8.25 23.18 7.86
N GLU A 339 -8.32 24.29 8.60
CA GLU A 339 -7.89 25.60 8.07
C GLU A 339 -6.38 25.64 7.79
N LEU A 340 -5.55 25.02 8.64
CA LEU A 340 -4.12 24.86 8.36
C LEU A 340 -3.87 24.04 7.10
N ILE A 341 -4.63 22.94 6.90
CA ILE A 341 -4.51 22.11 5.69
C ILE A 341 -4.81 22.97 4.46
N ARG A 342 -5.93 23.69 4.44
CA ARG A 342 -6.31 24.57 3.33
C ARG A 342 -5.26 25.63 3.00
N LYS A 343 -4.57 26.13 4.02
CA LYS A 343 -3.55 27.17 3.88
C LYS A 343 -2.21 26.66 3.35
N HIS A 344 -1.81 25.43 3.74
CA HIS A 344 -0.44 24.92 3.53
C HIS A 344 -0.33 23.81 2.49
N PHE A 345 -1.46 23.25 2.05
CA PHE A 345 -1.49 22.13 1.10
C PHE A 345 -2.50 22.39 -0.01
N ASP A 346 -2.02 22.42 -1.23
CA ASP A 346 -2.90 22.45 -2.39
C ASP A 346 -3.28 21.01 -2.76
N LEU A 347 -4.54 20.68 -2.54
CA LEU A 347 -5.09 19.33 -2.70
C LEU A 347 -5.86 19.16 -4.03
N ARG A 348 -5.68 20.06 -5.00
CA ARG A 348 -6.15 19.85 -6.37
C ARG A 348 -5.33 18.74 -7.04
N PRO A 349 -5.91 17.87 -7.90
CA PRO A 349 -5.21 16.74 -8.52
C PRO A 349 -3.89 17.11 -9.17
N THR A 350 -3.85 18.17 -10.00
CA THR A 350 -2.63 18.64 -10.66
C THR A 350 -1.57 19.11 -9.65
N ALA A 351 -1.98 19.80 -8.59
CA ALA A 351 -1.08 20.26 -7.54
C ALA A 351 -0.49 19.10 -6.73
N ILE A 352 -1.30 18.09 -6.41
CA ILE A 352 -0.84 16.85 -5.76
C ILE A 352 0.22 16.16 -6.61
N ILE A 353 -0.02 15.99 -7.91
CA ILE A 353 0.92 15.35 -8.85
C ILE A 353 2.26 16.09 -8.85
N LYS A 354 2.24 17.43 -8.90
CA LYS A 354 3.44 18.28 -8.85
C LYS A 354 4.13 18.20 -7.49
N MET A 355 3.37 18.35 -6.39
CA MET A 355 3.89 18.37 -5.02
C MET A 355 4.58 17.05 -4.64
N LEU A 356 4.02 15.92 -5.04
CA LEU A 356 4.52 14.59 -4.72
C LEU A 356 5.31 13.94 -5.89
N ASP A 357 5.54 14.68 -6.99
CA ASP A 357 6.33 14.22 -8.14
C ASP A 357 5.87 12.85 -8.69
N LEU A 358 4.54 12.68 -8.82
CA LEU A 358 3.90 11.39 -9.09
C LEU A 358 3.91 10.97 -10.58
N ARG A 359 4.65 11.65 -11.46
CA ARG A 359 4.87 11.22 -12.84
C ARG A 359 6.12 10.33 -13.00
N LYS A 360 6.86 10.13 -11.90
CA LYS A 360 8.02 9.23 -11.88
C LYS A 360 7.62 7.77 -11.76
N PRO A 361 8.40 6.85 -12.32
CA PRO A 361 8.17 5.40 -12.21
C PRO A 361 8.64 4.89 -10.83
N ILE A 362 7.83 5.12 -9.80
CA ILE A 362 8.15 4.82 -8.39
C ILE A 362 7.15 3.87 -7.74
N PHE A 363 6.23 3.29 -8.50
CA PHE A 363 5.07 2.60 -7.95
C PHE A 363 5.29 1.12 -7.70
N LYS A 364 5.98 0.38 -8.59
CA LYS A 364 6.26 -1.07 -8.42
C LYS A 364 6.86 -1.38 -7.05
N GLN A 365 7.78 -0.56 -6.56
CA GLN A 365 8.44 -0.77 -5.27
C GLN A 365 7.50 -0.68 -4.06
N THR A 366 6.31 -0.07 -4.21
CA THR A 366 5.30 0.06 -3.15
C THR A 366 4.22 -1.02 -3.20
N ALA A 367 4.16 -1.79 -4.26
CA ALA A 367 3.11 -2.78 -4.49
C ALA A 367 3.13 -4.00 -3.54
N ALA A 368 4.16 -4.12 -2.71
CA ALA A 368 4.25 -5.10 -1.64
C ALA A 368 4.76 -4.46 -0.35
N TYR A 369 4.31 -4.98 0.81
CA TYR A 369 4.71 -4.53 2.16
C TYR A 369 4.21 -3.14 2.53
N GLY A 370 3.09 -2.69 1.95
CA GLY A 370 2.45 -1.41 2.22
C GLY A 370 2.98 -0.24 1.41
N HIS A 371 2.11 0.74 1.15
CA HIS A 371 2.43 1.98 0.46
C HIS A 371 2.91 3.08 1.39
N PHE A 372 2.70 2.92 2.70
CA PHE A 372 2.99 3.93 3.72
C PHE A 372 3.96 3.39 4.78
N GLY A 373 4.68 4.33 5.44
CA GLY A 373 5.64 3.99 6.48
C GLY A 373 6.88 3.25 5.96
N ARG A 374 7.27 3.51 4.72
CA ARG A 374 8.38 2.86 4.03
C ARG A 374 9.64 3.72 4.12
N ASP A 375 10.36 3.63 5.24
CA ASP A 375 11.63 4.34 5.45
C ASP A 375 12.80 3.72 4.66
N ASP A 376 12.61 2.52 4.13
CA ASP A 376 13.53 1.87 3.20
C ASP A 376 13.46 2.44 1.77
N LEU A 377 12.45 3.28 1.48
CA LEU A 377 12.21 3.91 0.19
C LEU A 377 12.15 5.44 0.32
N SER A 378 12.66 6.14 -0.70
CA SER A 378 12.56 7.61 -0.75
C SER A 378 11.25 8.05 -1.40
N LEU A 379 10.15 7.90 -0.68
CA LEU A 379 8.80 8.19 -1.19
C LEU A 379 8.39 9.64 -0.90
N PRO A 380 7.91 10.40 -1.91
CA PRO A 380 7.56 11.82 -1.74
C PRO A 380 6.47 12.07 -0.70
N TRP A 381 5.50 11.17 -0.54
CA TRP A 381 4.42 11.28 0.44
C TRP A 381 4.81 10.92 1.87
N GLU A 382 6.05 10.49 2.08
CA GLU A 382 6.61 10.27 3.42
C GLU A 382 7.52 11.41 3.92
N ARG A 383 7.69 12.49 3.14
CA ARG A 383 8.50 13.66 3.53
C ARG A 383 7.89 14.43 4.70
N LEU A 384 8.75 15.07 5.50
CA LEU A 384 8.41 15.86 6.68
C LEU A 384 8.76 17.36 6.49
N ASP A 385 8.74 17.83 5.26
CA ASP A 385 9.16 19.18 4.86
C ASP A 385 8.20 20.30 5.25
N LYS A 386 6.98 19.96 5.71
CA LYS A 386 5.98 20.92 6.23
C LYS A 386 5.98 21.07 7.76
N VAL A 387 6.75 20.26 8.48
CA VAL A 387 6.73 20.20 9.95
C VAL A 387 7.06 21.55 10.58
N GLU A 388 8.14 22.23 10.16
CA GLU A 388 8.56 23.50 10.74
C GLU A 388 7.59 24.66 10.44
N GLU A 389 6.87 24.58 9.33
CA GLU A 389 5.84 25.53 8.96
C GLU A 389 4.58 25.33 9.84
N LEU A 390 4.16 24.08 10.04
CA LEU A 390 3.00 23.71 10.85
C LEU A 390 3.22 23.98 12.35
N LYS A 391 4.43 23.80 12.87
CA LYS A 391 4.77 24.14 14.28
C LYS A 391 4.50 25.58 14.66
N LYS A 392 4.53 26.51 13.70
CA LYS A 392 4.24 27.94 13.95
C LYS A 392 2.78 28.20 14.31
N ALA A 393 1.90 27.21 14.17
CA ALA A 393 0.49 27.30 14.53
C ALA A 393 0.20 26.92 15.99
N ILE A 394 1.19 26.43 16.73
CA ILE A 394 1.13 26.12 18.16
C ILE A 394 1.72 27.27 18.95
#